data_7018a74f57f146a88c718acf6b5611b1
#
_entry.id   7018a74f57f146a88c718acf6b5611b1
#
_cell.length_a   1.000
_cell.length_b   1.000
_cell.length_c   1.000
_cell.angle_alpha   90.00
_cell.angle_beta   90.00
_cell.angle_gamma   90.00
#
_symmetry.space_group_name_H-M   'P 1'
#
loop_
_entity.id
_entity.type
_entity.pdbx_description
1 polymer ?
#
loop_
_entity_poly.entity_id
_entity_poly.type
_entity_poly.pdbx_seq_one_letter_code
_entity_poly.pdbx_strand_id
1 'polypeptide(L)'
;LLACKKDGEPLGKALPYFLSFSEYKYEIEKLFTKECAGSSISGSVGRALRLIALYGNEIILRHQADWISGWLINNWEYGEEGNNIRMGWEISNSSWPENFQNLNWLKCLPKIIPSGQTMGNVCSKKANELNLPKNLQVIAGTTDSNAGVLATFPNKNDGITILGSTIVIKKFVNKPLEGKGISNHKLLGNWLCGGASNAGAAILLDFFNLEYIEELSQQINPKHSTGIDLLPLSRKGERFPINDPDLQPKLEPRPVSDSLY
;
A
#
# COMPACT_ATOMS: atom_id res chain seq x y z
N LEU A 1 5.50 8.87 -5.53
CA LEU A 1 6.95 8.85 -5.66
C LEU A 1 7.46 10.21 -6.09
N LEU A 2 8.54 10.70 -5.48
CA LEU A 2 9.21 11.96 -5.81
C LEU A 2 10.61 11.71 -6.35
N ALA A 3 11.03 12.55 -7.30
CA ALA A 3 12.42 12.75 -7.66
C ALA A 3 12.93 14.00 -6.94
N CYS A 4 14.07 13.90 -6.26
CA CYS A 4 14.65 15.01 -5.52
C CYS A 4 16.16 15.10 -5.81
N LYS A 5 16.73 16.28 -5.57
CA LYS A 5 18.16 16.43 -5.41
C LYS A 5 18.64 15.68 -4.15
N LYS A 6 19.95 15.49 -3.98
CA LYS A 6 20.52 14.78 -2.82
C LYS A 6 20.24 15.46 -1.47
N ASP A 7 19.96 16.75 -1.49
CA ASP A 7 19.56 17.56 -0.33
C ASP A 7 18.05 17.55 -0.06
N GLY A 8 17.30 16.71 -0.78
CA GLY A 8 15.86 16.55 -0.64
C GLY A 8 15.00 17.57 -1.38
N GLU A 9 15.59 18.54 -2.10
CA GLU A 9 14.81 19.49 -2.89
C GLU A 9 14.06 18.76 -4.02
N PRO A 10 12.70 18.83 -4.08
CA PRO A 10 11.93 18.19 -5.12
C PRO A 10 12.22 18.81 -6.50
N LEU A 11 12.39 17.96 -7.51
CA LEU A 11 12.59 18.37 -8.91
C LEU A 11 11.27 18.60 -9.65
N GLY A 12 10.15 18.23 -9.05
CA GLY A 12 8.83 18.38 -9.62
C GLY A 12 7.75 17.84 -8.70
N LYS A 13 6.53 17.67 -9.22
CA LYS A 13 5.40 17.13 -8.48
C LYS A 13 5.57 15.64 -8.22
N ALA A 14 5.09 15.17 -7.08
CA ALA A 14 5.01 13.75 -6.77
C ALA A 14 4.11 13.02 -7.77
N LEU A 15 4.54 11.88 -8.25
CA LEU A 15 3.70 10.98 -9.04
C LEU A 15 2.81 10.17 -8.07
N PRO A 16 1.47 10.32 -8.13
CA PRO A 16 0.53 9.62 -7.26
C PRO A 16 0.59 8.11 -7.44
N TYR A 17 0.18 7.37 -6.41
CA TYR A 17 0.26 5.91 -6.38
C TYR A 17 -0.64 5.20 -7.42
N PHE A 18 -1.69 5.86 -7.88
CA PHE A 18 -2.64 5.33 -8.87
C PHE A 18 -2.18 5.51 -10.31
N LEU A 19 -1.12 6.31 -10.57
CA LEU A 19 -0.58 6.44 -11.92
C LEU A 19 0.17 5.18 -12.32
N SER A 20 -0.16 4.69 -13.51
CA SER A 20 0.47 3.54 -14.17
C SER A 20 1.16 4.01 -15.45
N PHE A 21 2.28 3.37 -15.78
CA PHE A 21 3.08 3.68 -16.95
C PHE A 21 3.29 2.39 -17.75
N SER A 22 2.31 2.08 -18.60
CA SER A 22 2.29 0.84 -19.40
C SER A 22 3.41 0.77 -20.44
N GLU A 23 3.96 1.92 -20.84
CA GLU A 23 5.10 2.01 -21.72
C GLU A 23 6.36 1.34 -21.16
N TYR A 24 6.48 1.21 -19.84
CA TYR A 24 7.60 0.53 -19.17
C TYR A 24 7.31 -0.93 -18.81
N LYS A 25 6.23 -1.52 -19.33
CA LYS A 25 5.84 -2.90 -18.98
C LYS A 25 6.97 -3.89 -19.23
N TYR A 26 7.59 -3.81 -20.38
CA TYR A 26 8.68 -4.72 -20.76
C TYR A 26 9.94 -4.58 -19.88
N GLU A 27 10.31 -3.35 -19.54
CA GLU A 27 11.42 -3.08 -18.64
C GLU A 27 11.14 -3.61 -17.24
N ILE A 28 9.90 -3.42 -16.74
CA ILE A 28 9.47 -3.92 -15.44
C ILE A 28 9.52 -5.45 -15.41
N GLU A 29 8.99 -6.13 -16.43
CA GLU A 29 8.99 -7.59 -16.53
C GLU A 29 10.40 -8.20 -16.49
N LYS A 30 11.40 -7.52 -17.03
CA LYS A 30 12.80 -7.96 -16.98
C LYS A 30 13.45 -7.83 -15.61
N LEU A 31 12.92 -6.96 -14.74
CA LEU A 31 13.49 -6.70 -13.43
C LEU A 31 13.09 -7.76 -12.39
N PHE A 32 11.99 -8.47 -12.62
CA PHE A 32 11.44 -9.40 -11.64
C PHE A 32 11.34 -10.81 -12.20
N THR A 33 11.88 -11.76 -11.46
CA THR A 33 11.79 -13.21 -11.79
C THR A 33 10.48 -13.84 -11.32
N LYS A 34 9.76 -13.15 -10.43
CA LYS A 34 8.48 -13.60 -9.85
C LYS A 34 7.50 -12.43 -9.83
N GLU A 35 6.22 -12.75 -9.92
CA GLU A 35 5.16 -11.77 -9.69
C GLU A 35 5.22 -11.26 -8.24
N CYS A 36 5.27 -9.96 -8.08
CA CYS A 36 5.30 -9.28 -6.79
C CYS A 36 4.69 -7.87 -6.90
N ALA A 37 4.57 -7.17 -5.78
CA ALA A 37 4.00 -5.82 -5.79
C ALA A 37 4.80 -4.81 -6.64
N GLY A 38 6.11 -5.03 -6.81
CA GLY A 38 7.00 -4.21 -7.64
C GLY A 38 6.84 -4.50 -9.14
N SER A 39 6.48 -5.73 -9.52
CA SER A 39 6.34 -6.14 -10.93
C SER A 39 5.06 -5.62 -11.61
N SER A 40 4.14 -5.06 -10.84
CA SER A 40 2.93 -4.45 -11.39
C SER A 40 3.21 -3.15 -12.11
N ILE A 41 2.57 -2.91 -13.26
CA ILE A 41 2.61 -1.61 -13.97
C ILE A 41 2.10 -0.46 -13.10
N SER A 42 1.23 -0.74 -12.11
CA SER A 42 0.79 0.21 -11.09
C SER A 42 1.73 0.29 -9.88
N GLY A 43 2.83 -0.46 -9.90
CA GLY A 43 3.89 -0.41 -8.90
C GLY A 43 4.69 0.89 -8.96
N SER A 44 5.62 1.06 -8.03
CA SER A 44 6.46 2.27 -7.99
C SER A 44 7.56 2.26 -9.04
N VAL A 45 7.92 1.09 -9.60
CA VAL A 45 9.00 0.97 -10.59
C VAL A 45 8.70 1.73 -11.88
N GLY A 46 7.48 1.64 -12.43
CA GLY A 46 7.10 2.42 -13.61
C GLY A 46 7.22 3.93 -13.37
N ARG A 47 6.82 4.41 -12.18
CA ARG A 47 7.02 5.81 -11.78
C ARG A 47 8.49 6.18 -11.63
N ALA A 48 9.32 5.26 -11.11
CA ALA A 48 10.76 5.46 -11.00
C ALA A 48 11.40 5.61 -12.38
N LEU A 49 11.10 4.70 -13.31
CA LEU A 49 11.60 4.76 -14.70
C LEU A 49 11.19 6.06 -15.38
N ARG A 50 9.94 6.51 -15.19
CA ARG A 50 9.49 7.80 -15.72
C ARG A 50 10.29 8.98 -15.15
N LEU A 51 10.55 8.98 -13.84
CA LEU A 51 11.31 10.06 -13.19
C LEU A 51 12.80 10.03 -13.61
N ILE A 52 13.39 8.84 -13.76
CA ILE A 52 14.75 8.68 -14.28
C ILE A 52 14.84 9.17 -15.73
N ALA A 53 13.86 8.87 -16.57
CA ALA A 53 13.82 9.37 -17.95
C ALA A 53 13.74 10.91 -18.00
N LEU A 54 13.06 11.55 -17.04
CA LEU A 54 12.92 13.00 -16.98
C LEU A 54 14.15 13.72 -16.40
N TYR A 55 14.76 13.17 -15.35
CA TYR A 55 15.74 13.88 -14.53
C TYR A 55 17.12 13.22 -14.47
N GLY A 56 17.30 12.07 -15.17
CA GLY A 56 18.53 11.30 -15.10
C GLY A 56 18.68 10.52 -13.79
N ASN A 57 19.87 9.96 -13.56
CA ASN A 57 20.15 9.08 -12.43
C ASN A 57 21.04 9.72 -11.34
N GLU A 58 21.24 11.04 -11.37
CA GLU A 58 21.94 11.78 -10.30
C GLU A 58 20.95 12.39 -9.27
N ILE A 59 19.82 11.75 -9.09
CA ILE A 59 18.73 12.11 -8.21
C ILE A 59 18.56 11.08 -7.09
N ILE A 60 17.69 11.38 -6.14
CA ILE A 60 17.14 10.39 -5.21
C ILE A 60 15.64 10.20 -5.47
N LEU A 61 15.17 8.98 -5.31
CA LEU A 61 13.76 8.62 -5.44
C LEU A 61 13.20 8.27 -4.07
N ARG A 62 12.16 8.98 -3.62
CA ARG A 62 11.56 8.80 -2.29
C ARG A 62 10.05 8.69 -2.37
N HIS A 63 9.49 7.78 -1.61
CA HIS A 63 8.05 7.82 -1.32
C HIS A 63 7.75 9.08 -0.50
N GLN A 64 6.52 9.56 -0.55
CA GLN A 64 6.15 10.81 0.14
C GLN A 64 6.40 10.73 1.65
N ALA A 65 6.06 9.60 2.29
CA ALA A 65 6.31 9.38 3.71
C ALA A 65 7.82 9.40 4.02
N ASP A 66 8.64 8.74 3.19
CA ASP A 66 10.10 8.72 3.33
C ASP A 66 10.69 10.13 3.15
N TRP A 67 10.13 10.90 2.19
CA TRP A 67 10.57 12.27 1.98
C TRP A 67 10.25 13.17 3.18
N ILE A 68 9.04 13.07 3.76
CA ILE A 68 8.64 13.84 4.95
C ILE A 68 9.53 13.48 6.14
N SER A 69 9.78 12.19 6.36
CA SER A 69 10.69 11.74 7.41
C SER A 69 12.10 12.31 7.22
N GLY A 70 12.61 12.26 5.99
CA GLY A 70 13.89 12.86 5.63
C GLY A 70 13.93 14.37 5.86
N TRP A 71 12.85 15.07 5.55
CA TRP A 71 12.71 16.51 5.78
C TRP A 71 12.75 16.87 7.26
N LEU A 72 12.14 16.04 8.12
CA LEU A 72 12.17 16.24 9.58
C LEU A 72 13.56 16.04 10.16
N ILE A 73 14.30 15.03 9.73
CA ILE A 73 15.63 14.69 10.25
C ILE A 73 16.78 15.38 9.47
N ASN A 74 16.45 16.08 8.36
CA ASN A 74 17.42 16.65 7.41
C ASN A 74 18.35 15.58 6.80
N ASN A 75 17.81 14.40 6.51
CA ASN A 75 18.54 13.29 5.89
C ASN A 75 17.57 12.43 5.07
N TRP A 76 17.73 12.40 3.76
CA TRP A 76 16.89 11.64 2.82
C TRP A 76 17.50 10.31 2.39
N GLU A 77 18.45 9.78 3.14
CA GLU A 77 19.11 8.51 2.81
C GLU A 77 18.16 7.31 2.95
N TYR A 78 17.20 7.39 3.84
CA TYR A 78 16.39 6.27 4.29
C TYR A 78 15.00 6.20 3.63
N GLY A 79 14.46 4.97 3.57
CA GLY A 79 13.08 4.66 3.23
C GLY A 79 12.54 3.52 4.09
N GLU A 80 11.25 3.52 4.33
CA GLU A 80 10.59 2.50 5.14
C GLU A 80 10.27 1.26 4.29
N GLU A 81 10.46 0.06 4.85
CA GLU A 81 10.38 -1.22 4.12
C GLU A 81 9.00 -1.45 3.47
N GLY A 82 7.90 -1.18 4.16
CA GLY A 82 6.55 -1.42 3.66
C GLY A 82 6.18 -0.54 2.47
N ASN A 83 6.58 0.74 2.48
CA ASN A 83 6.41 1.65 1.36
C ASN A 83 7.20 1.18 0.13
N ASN A 84 8.36 0.58 0.34
CA ASN A 84 9.28 0.20 -0.72
C ASN A 84 9.03 -1.20 -1.31
N ILE A 85 8.10 -2.00 -0.77
CA ILE A 85 7.66 -3.27 -1.39
C ILE A 85 7.18 -3.03 -2.84
N ARG A 86 6.43 -1.95 -3.09
CA ARG A 86 5.96 -1.61 -4.45
C ARG A 86 7.06 -1.08 -5.37
N MET A 87 8.23 -0.72 -4.81
CA MET A 87 9.45 -0.43 -5.55
C MET A 87 10.26 -1.70 -5.85
N GLY A 88 9.85 -2.85 -5.29
CA GLY A 88 10.51 -4.14 -5.46
C GLY A 88 11.34 -4.58 -4.26
N TRP A 89 11.32 -3.87 -3.12
CA TRP A 89 12.03 -4.35 -1.93
C TRP A 89 11.53 -5.72 -1.49
N GLU A 90 12.42 -6.69 -1.41
CA GLU A 90 12.15 -8.05 -0.99
C GLU A 90 12.22 -8.16 0.53
N ILE A 91 11.07 -7.99 1.17
CA ILE A 91 10.98 -7.95 2.64
C ILE A 91 11.43 -9.26 3.31
N SER A 92 11.32 -10.40 2.62
CA SER A 92 11.79 -11.71 3.12
C SER A 92 13.30 -11.78 3.21
N ASN A 93 13.99 -11.24 2.22
CA ASN A 93 15.45 -11.27 2.08
C ASN A 93 16.10 -10.00 2.64
N SER A 94 15.31 -8.97 2.95
CA SER A 94 15.78 -7.64 3.32
C SER A 94 16.79 -7.09 2.30
N SER A 95 16.47 -7.19 1.02
CA SER A 95 17.33 -6.79 -0.09
C SER A 95 16.52 -6.25 -1.28
N TRP A 96 17.17 -5.50 -2.14
CA TRP A 96 16.69 -5.25 -3.49
C TRP A 96 16.88 -6.50 -4.34
N PRO A 97 16.01 -6.75 -5.37
CA PRO A 97 16.15 -7.87 -6.28
C PRO A 97 17.53 -7.95 -6.91
N GLU A 98 18.04 -9.15 -7.16
CA GLU A 98 19.37 -9.35 -7.74
C GLU A 98 19.54 -8.59 -9.06
N ASN A 99 18.53 -8.59 -9.93
CA ASN A 99 18.55 -7.86 -11.19
C ASN A 99 18.71 -6.34 -11.02
N PHE A 100 18.40 -5.79 -9.84
CA PHE A 100 18.60 -4.36 -9.57
C PHE A 100 20.07 -3.98 -9.43
N GLN A 101 20.96 -4.92 -9.13
CA GLN A 101 22.39 -4.67 -9.01
C GLN A 101 23.00 -4.12 -10.33
N ASN A 102 22.40 -4.44 -11.47
CA ASN A 102 22.81 -3.99 -12.77
C ASN A 102 22.17 -2.66 -13.20
N LEU A 103 21.32 -2.06 -12.36
CA LEU A 103 20.65 -0.80 -12.68
C LEU A 103 21.55 0.39 -12.40
N ASN A 104 21.75 1.23 -13.41
CA ASN A 104 22.50 2.47 -13.25
C ASN A 104 21.82 3.51 -12.32
N TRP A 105 20.57 3.28 -11.96
CA TRP A 105 19.78 4.10 -11.04
C TRP A 105 19.52 3.45 -9.66
N LEU A 106 20.13 2.29 -9.36
CA LEU A 106 20.04 1.67 -8.03
C LEU A 106 20.44 2.65 -6.91
N LYS A 107 21.46 3.48 -7.18
CA LYS A 107 21.93 4.52 -6.27
C LYS A 107 20.89 5.60 -5.94
N CYS A 108 19.80 5.69 -6.70
CA CYS A 108 18.70 6.61 -6.44
C CYS A 108 17.75 6.11 -5.35
N LEU A 109 17.78 4.79 -5.07
CA LEU A 109 16.90 4.16 -4.09
C LEU A 109 17.40 4.39 -2.66
N PRO A 110 16.49 4.35 -1.66
CA PRO A 110 16.87 4.55 -0.27
C PRO A 110 17.58 3.32 0.33
N LYS A 111 18.31 3.55 1.41
CA LYS A 111 18.60 2.50 2.39
C LYS A 111 17.34 2.17 3.17
N ILE A 112 16.98 0.91 3.24
CA ILE A 112 15.71 0.51 3.84
C ILE A 112 15.85 0.32 5.35
N ILE A 113 14.89 0.90 6.07
CA ILE A 113 14.73 0.76 7.51
C ILE A 113 13.42 0.01 7.80
N PRO A 114 13.46 -1.01 8.67
CA PRO A 114 12.26 -1.71 9.11
C PRO A 114 11.27 -0.81 9.84
N SER A 115 9.97 -1.08 9.66
CA SER A 115 8.88 -0.42 10.38
C SER A 115 9.11 -0.48 11.91
N GLY A 116 8.94 0.65 12.58
CA GLY A 116 9.13 0.80 14.03
C GLY A 116 10.55 1.13 14.47
N GLN A 117 11.54 1.15 13.58
CA GLN A 117 12.91 1.56 13.92
C GLN A 117 13.10 3.07 13.82
N THR A 118 14.00 3.59 14.64
CA THR A 118 14.36 5.02 14.63
C THR A 118 15.13 5.38 13.37
N MET A 119 14.66 6.37 12.63
CA MET A 119 15.35 6.96 11.47
C MET A 119 16.33 8.05 11.87
N GLY A 120 16.06 8.75 12.96
CA GLY A 120 16.88 9.85 13.49
C GLY A 120 16.08 10.76 14.40
N ASN A 121 16.72 11.82 14.88
CA ASN A 121 16.03 12.88 15.62
C ASN A 121 15.62 14.00 14.69
N VAL A 122 14.52 14.69 15.03
CA VAL A 122 14.12 15.90 14.31
C VAL A 122 15.27 16.91 14.36
N CYS A 123 15.64 17.46 13.21
CA CYS A 123 16.72 18.44 13.18
C CYS A 123 16.32 19.73 13.89
N SER A 124 17.31 20.43 14.51
CA SER A 124 17.07 21.60 15.35
C SER A 124 16.27 22.71 14.63
N LYS A 125 16.51 22.90 13.32
CA LYS A 125 15.79 23.88 12.51
C LYS A 125 14.29 23.53 12.48
N LYS A 126 13.93 22.28 12.19
CA LYS A 126 12.55 21.81 12.10
C LYS A 126 11.87 21.76 13.47
N ALA A 127 12.60 21.35 14.49
CA ALA A 127 12.09 21.39 15.85
C ALA A 127 11.67 22.82 16.26
N ASN A 128 12.48 23.84 15.93
CA ASN A 128 12.14 25.21 16.21
C ASN A 128 10.98 25.73 15.35
N GLU A 129 10.98 25.45 14.03
CA GLU A 129 9.92 25.87 13.09
C GLU A 129 8.53 25.33 13.49
N LEU A 130 8.50 24.08 13.96
CA LEU A 130 7.25 23.36 14.25
C LEU A 130 6.91 23.32 15.74
N ASN A 131 7.70 23.98 16.58
CA ASN A 131 7.56 23.96 18.04
C ASN A 131 7.57 22.53 18.62
N LEU A 132 8.49 21.68 18.14
CA LEU A 132 8.63 20.30 18.56
C LEU A 132 9.76 20.15 19.58
N PRO A 133 9.72 19.11 20.45
CA PRO A 133 10.84 18.79 21.33
C PRO A 133 12.11 18.52 20.52
N LYS A 134 13.25 19.08 20.96
CA LYS A 134 14.55 18.93 20.27
C LYS A 134 15.08 17.50 20.22
N ASN A 135 14.61 16.64 21.12
CA ASN A 135 14.98 15.22 21.19
C ASN A 135 13.92 14.29 20.61
N LEU A 136 12.94 14.84 19.85
CA LEU A 136 11.89 14.05 19.24
C LEU A 136 12.49 13.11 18.20
N GLN A 137 12.22 11.82 18.34
CA GLN A 137 12.65 10.80 17.40
C GLN A 137 11.65 10.67 16.26
N VAL A 138 12.16 10.49 15.05
CA VAL A 138 11.41 10.10 13.87
C VAL A 138 11.54 8.59 13.70
N ILE A 139 10.42 7.91 13.78
CA ILE A 139 10.35 6.44 13.68
C ILE A 139 9.87 6.08 12.28
N ALA A 140 10.48 5.06 11.68
CA ALA A 140 9.98 4.49 10.43
C ALA A 140 8.55 3.97 10.63
N GLY A 141 7.62 4.56 9.91
CA GLY A 141 6.20 4.26 10.04
C GLY A 141 5.80 3.00 9.29
N THR A 142 4.62 3.05 8.67
CA THR A 142 4.13 2.01 7.78
C THR A 142 3.05 2.61 6.86
N THR A 143 2.46 1.79 5.99
CA THR A 143 1.33 2.24 5.15
C THR A 143 0.06 2.40 6.00
N ASP A 144 -0.87 3.24 5.56
CA ASP A 144 -2.16 3.53 6.21
C ASP A 144 -2.94 2.26 6.59
N SER A 145 -3.04 1.32 5.66
CA SER A 145 -3.72 0.04 5.87
C SER A 145 -3.05 -0.83 6.96
N ASN A 146 -1.73 -0.77 7.11
CA ASN A 146 -1.02 -1.48 8.17
C ASN A 146 -1.10 -0.73 9.51
N ALA A 147 -1.07 0.60 9.48
CA ALA A 147 -1.30 1.42 10.65
C ALA A 147 -2.70 1.19 11.23
N GLY A 148 -3.73 1.04 10.35
CA GLY A 148 -5.08 0.66 10.76
C GLY A 148 -5.13 -0.67 11.52
N VAL A 149 -4.29 -1.65 11.14
CA VAL A 149 -4.18 -2.91 11.90
C VAL A 149 -3.63 -2.65 13.31
N LEU A 150 -2.60 -1.84 13.46
CA LEU A 150 -2.05 -1.51 14.78
C LEU A 150 -3.07 -0.79 15.66
N ALA A 151 -3.89 0.08 15.08
CA ALA A 151 -4.91 0.84 15.80
C ALA A 151 -6.01 -0.03 16.42
N THR A 152 -6.17 -1.27 15.97
CA THR A 152 -7.13 -2.23 16.56
C THR A 152 -6.56 -3.00 17.76
N PHE A 153 -5.27 -2.82 18.08
CA PHE A 153 -4.57 -3.54 19.15
C PHE A 153 -4.79 -5.05 19.12
N PRO A 154 -4.58 -5.73 18.00
CA PRO A 154 -4.92 -7.14 17.87
C PRO A 154 -4.00 -8.03 18.68
N ASN A 155 -4.55 -9.12 19.23
CA ASN A 155 -3.75 -10.19 19.80
C ASN A 155 -3.11 -11.02 18.66
N LYS A 156 -2.10 -11.80 19.00
CA LYS A 156 -1.33 -12.62 18.03
C LYS A 156 -2.19 -13.55 17.15
N ASN A 157 -3.31 -14.02 17.69
CA ASN A 157 -4.20 -14.98 17.01
C ASN A 157 -5.40 -14.32 16.32
N ASP A 158 -5.58 -13.02 16.49
CA ASP A 158 -6.72 -12.31 15.93
C ASP A 158 -6.61 -12.21 14.40
N GLY A 159 -7.74 -12.36 13.72
CA GLY A 159 -7.92 -11.96 12.34
C GLY A 159 -8.51 -10.56 12.31
N ILE A 160 -7.98 -9.71 11.46
CA ILE A 160 -8.43 -8.33 11.28
C ILE A 160 -9.13 -8.23 9.94
N THR A 161 -10.40 -7.86 9.94
CA THR A 161 -11.17 -7.58 8.73
C THR A 161 -11.38 -6.09 8.60
N ILE A 162 -10.96 -5.52 7.48
CA ILE A 162 -11.17 -4.12 7.14
C ILE A 162 -12.27 -4.07 6.09
N LEU A 163 -13.40 -3.47 6.46
CA LEU A 163 -14.56 -3.30 5.59
C LEU A 163 -14.51 -1.89 4.99
N GLY A 164 -14.35 -1.83 3.69
CA GLY A 164 -14.28 -0.58 2.95
C GLY A 164 -14.80 -0.76 1.52
N SER A 165 -14.31 0.01 0.58
CA SER A 165 -14.59 -0.18 -0.85
C SER A 165 -14.29 -1.60 -1.33
N THR A 166 -13.29 -2.23 -0.69
CA THR A 166 -12.93 -3.64 -0.80
C THR A 166 -12.81 -4.25 0.59
N ILE A 167 -12.92 -5.56 0.70
CA ILE A 167 -12.72 -6.27 1.97
C ILE A 167 -11.27 -6.72 2.04
N VAL A 168 -10.57 -6.38 3.14
CA VAL A 168 -9.19 -6.80 3.38
C VAL A 168 -9.15 -7.63 4.66
N ILE A 169 -8.52 -8.80 4.60
CA ILE A 169 -8.31 -9.67 5.75
C ILE A 169 -6.82 -9.73 6.04
N LYS A 170 -6.43 -9.52 7.30
CA LYS A 170 -5.04 -9.58 7.76
C LYS A 170 -4.91 -10.38 9.04
N LYS A 171 -3.74 -11.01 9.21
CA LYS A 171 -3.39 -11.76 10.42
C LYS A 171 -1.89 -11.72 10.66
N PHE A 172 -1.48 -11.59 11.92
CA PHE A 172 -0.10 -11.84 12.31
C PHE A 172 0.23 -13.33 12.25
N VAL A 173 1.38 -13.65 11.65
CA VAL A 173 1.85 -15.02 11.44
C VAL A 173 3.33 -15.14 11.79
N ASN A 174 3.81 -16.38 12.00
CA ASN A 174 5.22 -16.60 12.37
C ASN A 174 6.17 -16.55 11.16
N LYS A 175 5.66 -16.80 9.95
CA LYS A 175 6.42 -16.76 8.69
C LYS A 175 5.53 -16.29 7.55
N PRO A 176 6.09 -15.77 6.46
CA PRO A 176 5.31 -15.36 5.29
C PRO A 176 4.54 -16.54 4.72
N LEU A 177 3.38 -16.27 4.17
CA LEU A 177 2.51 -17.24 3.51
C LEU A 177 2.66 -17.13 2.01
N GLU A 178 2.69 -18.26 1.33
CA GLU A 178 2.65 -18.33 -0.13
C GLU A 178 1.23 -18.60 -0.60
N GLY A 179 0.84 -17.97 -1.69
CA GLY A 179 -0.46 -18.16 -2.32
C GLY A 179 -0.85 -16.98 -3.21
N LYS A 180 -1.65 -17.28 -4.23
CA LYS A 180 -2.19 -16.24 -5.10
C LYS A 180 -3.10 -15.31 -4.30
N GLY A 181 -2.98 -14.01 -4.53
CA GLY A 181 -3.75 -13.00 -3.82
C GLY A 181 -3.28 -12.73 -2.38
N ILE A 182 -2.28 -13.45 -1.86
CA ILE A 182 -1.70 -13.23 -0.54
C ILE A 182 -0.59 -12.17 -0.64
N SER A 183 -0.65 -11.22 0.26
CA SER A 183 0.41 -10.22 0.48
C SER A 183 1.07 -10.42 1.83
N ASN A 184 2.37 -10.23 1.89
CA ASN A 184 3.16 -10.32 3.10
C ASN A 184 3.80 -8.97 3.40
N HIS A 185 3.70 -8.55 4.64
CA HIS A 185 4.32 -7.34 5.18
C HIS A 185 5.05 -7.69 6.47
N LYS A 186 5.96 -6.82 6.89
CA LYS A 186 6.47 -6.81 8.26
C LYS A 186 5.95 -5.57 8.98
N LEU A 187 5.56 -5.72 10.22
CA LEU A 187 5.05 -4.64 11.05
C LEU A 187 5.62 -4.81 12.45
N LEU A 188 6.46 -3.86 12.88
CA LEU A 188 7.19 -3.94 14.15
C LEU A 188 7.93 -5.29 14.32
N GLY A 189 8.58 -5.78 13.26
CA GLY A 189 9.32 -7.03 13.26
C GLY A 189 8.49 -8.31 13.10
N ASN A 190 7.15 -8.21 13.11
CA ASN A 190 6.25 -9.36 12.96
C ASN A 190 5.72 -9.47 11.53
N TRP A 191 5.54 -10.70 11.04
CA TRP A 191 4.90 -10.93 9.76
C TRP A 191 3.39 -10.64 9.84
N LEU A 192 2.90 -9.83 8.92
CA LEU A 192 1.49 -9.53 8.72
C LEU A 192 1.11 -10.00 7.33
N CYS A 193 0.37 -11.08 7.24
CA CYS A 193 -0.12 -11.64 5.99
C CYS A 193 -1.60 -11.35 5.80
N GLY A 194 -2.02 -11.26 4.57
CA GLY A 194 -3.43 -11.07 4.25
C GLY A 194 -3.71 -11.03 2.78
N GLY A 195 -4.97 -10.79 2.45
CA GLY A 195 -5.44 -10.64 1.09
C GLY A 195 -6.56 -9.61 1.03
N ALA A 196 -6.81 -9.12 -0.17
CA ALA A 196 -7.86 -8.17 -0.43
C ALA A 196 -8.81 -8.72 -1.49
N SER A 197 -10.07 -8.90 -1.13
CA SER A 197 -11.15 -9.20 -2.04
C SER A 197 -11.49 -7.97 -2.89
N ASN A 198 -12.02 -8.19 -4.09
CA ASN A 198 -12.65 -7.14 -4.89
C ASN A 198 -14.09 -6.86 -4.45
N ALA A 199 -14.69 -7.75 -3.64
CA ALA A 199 -15.95 -7.49 -2.98
C ALA A 199 -15.81 -6.43 -1.89
N GLY A 200 -16.85 -5.63 -1.67
CA GLY A 200 -16.90 -4.61 -0.65
C GLY A 200 -18.03 -3.62 -0.87
N ALA A 201 -18.02 -2.55 -0.10
CA ALA A 201 -19.11 -1.57 -0.13
C ALA A 201 -19.14 -0.67 -1.37
N ALA A 202 -18.08 -0.66 -2.19
CA ALA A 202 -18.03 0.23 -3.36
C ALA A 202 -19.20 -0.03 -4.33
N ILE A 203 -19.64 -1.29 -4.46
CA ILE A 203 -20.75 -1.67 -5.35
C ILE A 203 -22.06 -0.95 -5.00
N LEU A 204 -22.27 -0.59 -3.74
CA LEU A 204 -23.49 0.11 -3.32
C LEU A 204 -23.64 1.47 -4.01
N LEU A 205 -22.52 2.12 -4.33
CA LEU A 205 -22.51 3.42 -5.01
C LEU A 205 -22.94 3.34 -6.49
N ASP A 206 -22.94 2.13 -7.07
CA ASP A 206 -23.47 1.91 -8.42
C ASP A 206 -25.02 1.93 -8.43
N PHE A 207 -25.66 1.77 -7.27
CA PHE A 207 -27.12 1.70 -7.10
C PHE A 207 -27.68 2.88 -6.30
N PHE A 208 -26.95 3.38 -5.32
CA PHE A 208 -27.42 4.36 -4.34
C PHE A 208 -26.40 5.48 -4.15
N ASN A 209 -26.87 6.68 -3.81
CA ASN A 209 -26.01 7.74 -3.28
C ASN A 209 -25.72 7.52 -1.79
N LEU A 210 -24.72 8.22 -1.25
CA LEU A 210 -24.28 8.05 0.15
C LEU A 210 -25.39 8.39 1.15
N GLU A 211 -26.16 9.44 0.90
CA GLU A 211 -27.23 9.89 1.78
C GLU A 211 -28.31 8.81 1.93
N TYR A 212 -28.68 8.18 0.80
CA TYR A 212 -29.68 7.11 0.79
C TYR A 212 -29.16 5.82 1.41
N ILE A 213 -27.86 5.50 1.24
CA ILE A 213 -27.22 4.38 1.92
C ILE A 213 -27.26 4.58 3.44
N GLU A 214 -27.01 5.79 3.94
CA GLU A 214 -27.09 6.12 5.37
C GLU A 214 -28.51 5.92 5.90
N GLU A 215 -29.53 6.42 5.19
CA GLU A 215 -30.94 6.28 5.57
C GLU A 215 -31.35 4.81 5.64
N LEU A 216 -31.09 4.03 4.59
CA LEU A 216 -31.46 2.60 4.54
C LEU A 216 -30.69 1.79 5.58
N SER A 217 -29.44 2.11 5.85
CA SER A 217 -28.63 1.41 6.83
C SER A 217 -29.22 1.45 8.25
N GLN A 218 -29.96 2.50 8.60
CA GLN A 218 -30.65 2.62 9.88
C GLN A 218 -31.81 1.62 10.03
N GLN A 219 -32.33 1.11 8.93
CA GLN A 219 -33.46 0.17 8.89
C GLN A 219 -32.99 -1.30 8.95
N ILE A 220 -31.69 -1.55 8.79
CA ILE A 220 -31.12 -2.90 8.78
C ILE A 220 -30.99 -3.43 10.20
N ASN A 221 -31.54 -4.62 10.45
CA ASN A 221 -31.25 -5.36 11.67
C ASN A 221 -30.06 -6.32 11.42
N PRO A 222 -28.83 -6.01 11.88
CA PRO A 222 -27.67 -6.84 11.58
C PRO A 222 -27.68 -8.22 12.27
N LYS A 223 -28.64 -8.48 13.16
CA LYS A 223 -28.82 -9.78 13.82
C LYS A 223 -29.65 -10.76 12.99
N HIS A 224 -30.32 -10.28 11.95
CA HIS A 224 -31.15 -11.10 11.10
C HIS A 224 -30.45 -11.28 9.74
N SER A 225 -30.23 -12.54 9.36
CA SER A 225 -29.76 -12.85 8.01
C SER A 225 -30.90 -12.67 7.02
N THR A 226 -30.64 -12.04 5.91
CA THR A 226 -31.60 -11.95 4.78
C THR A 226 -31.75 -13.27 4.05
N GLY A 227 -30.80 -14.20 4.19
CA GLY A 227 -30.74 -15.46 3.44
C GLY A 227 -30.39 -15.26 1.95
N ILE A 228 -30.09 -14.04 1.53
CA ILE A 228 -29.71 -13.73 0.14
C ILE A 228 -28.25 -14.12 -0.06
N ASP A 229 -27.98 -14.88 -1.12
CA ASP A 229 -26.64 -15.30 -1.49
C ASP A 229 -26.08 -14.35 -2.56
N LEU A 230 -25.30 -13.38 -2.13
CA LEU A 230 -24.71 -12.34 -2.97
C LEU A 230 -23.18 -12.48 -3.07
N LEU A 231 -22.66 -12.12 -4.23
CA LEU A 231 -21.24 -11.86 -4.45
C LEU A 231 -21.08 -10.43 -5.00
N PRO A 232 -20.91 -9.43 -4.11
CA PRO A 232 -21.00 -8.02 -4.46
C PRO A 232 -19.68 -7.51 -5.10
N LEU A 233 -19.36 -8.03 -6.28
CA LEU A 233 -18.27 -7.55 -7.11
C LEU A 233 -18.78 -6.44 -8.02
N SER A 234 -18.09 -5.31 -8.07
CA SER A 234 -18.40 -4.22 -9.00
C SER A 234 -18.09 -4.57 -10.47
N ARG A 235 -17.28 -5.59 -10.68
CA ARG A 235 -16.91 -6.12 -12.01
C ARG A 235 -16.47 -7.57 -11.89
N LYS A 236 -16.39 -8.26 -13.02
CA LYS A 236 -15.83 -9.61 -13.17
C LYS A 236 -14.42 -9.68 -12.57
N GLY A 237 -14.14 -10.77 -11.88
CA GLY A 237 -12.85 -11.16 -11.34
C GLY A 237 -12.67 -10.92 -9.84
N GLU A 238 -12.17 -11.93 -9.15
CA GLU A 238 -11.82 -11.91 -7.74
C GLU A 238 -10.36 -12.33 -7.55
N ARG A 239 -9.67 -11.69 -6.61
CA ARG A 239 -8.25 -11.92 -6.31
C ARG A 239 -8.01 -12.66 -5.01
N PHE A 240 -8.94 -12.62 -4.04
CA PHE A 240 -8.82 -13.24 -2.73
C PHE A 240 -10.18 -13.35 -2.03
N PRO A 241 -10.50 -14.48 -1.35
CA PRO A 241 -9.69 -15.71 -1.21
C PRO A 241 -9.72 -16.61 -2.45
N ILE A 242 -10.64 -16.39 -3.37
CA ILE A 242 -10.78 -17.12 -4.63
C ILE A 242 -10.04 -16.33 -5.71
N ASN A 243 -8.87 -16.81 -6.13
CA ASN A 243 -8.14 -16.15 -7.21
C ASN A 243 -8.67 -16.62 -8.57
N ASP A 244 -9.77 -15.99 -9.01
CA ASP A 244 -10.44 -16.29 -10.27
C ASP A 244 -10.71 -14.98 -11.05
N PRO A 245 -9.95 -14.73 -12.14
CA PRO A 245 -10.16 -13.53 -12.96
C PRO A 245 -11.48 -13.54 -13.74
N ASP A 246 -12.15 -14.69 -13.82
CA ASP A 246 -13.39 -14.89 -14.56
C ASP A 246 -14.63 -14.97 -13.68
N LEU A 247 -14.47 -14.91 -12.36
CA LEU A 247 -15.60 -14.97 -11.41
C LEU A 247 -16.58 -13.85 -11.66
N GLN A 248 -17.86 -14.23 -11.89
CA GLN A 248 -18.91 -13.27 -12.15
C GLN A 248 -19.51 -12.73 -10.85
N PRO A 249 -19.91 -11.44 -10.82
CA PRO A 249 -20.72 -10.92 -9.72
C PRO A 249 -22.06 -11.66 -9.65
N LYS A 250 -22.57 -11.80 -8.42
CA LYS A 250 -23.90 -12.33 -8.16
C LYS A 250 -24.68 -11.27 -7.39
N LEU A 251 -25.55 -10.55 -8.10
CA LEU A 251 -26.29 -9.37 -7.62
C LEU A 251 -27.82 -9.55 -7.78
N GLU A 252 -28.31 -10.79 -7.74
CA GLU A 252 -29.74 -11.06 -7.81
C GLU A 252 -30.25 -11.58 -6.44
N PRO A 253 -31.32 -11.03 -5.90
CA PRO A 253 -32.11 -9.94 -6.48
C PRO A 253 -31.35 -8.62 -6.51
N ARG A 254 -31.52 -7.82 -7.56
CA ARG A 254 -30.89 -6.49 -7.64
C ARG A 254 -31.54 -5.55 -6.65
N PRO A 255 -30.76 -4.58 -6.10
CA PRO A 255 -31.34 -3.57 -5.24
C PRO A 255 -32.37 -2.75 -6.00
N VAL A 256 -33.45 -2.45 -5.32
CA VAL A 256 -34.47 -1.47 -5.77
C VAL A 256 -34.34 -0.21 -4.91
N SER A 257 -35.00 0.88 -5.31
CA SER A 257 -34.83 2.19 -4.72
C SER A 257 -35.06 2.31 -3.20
N ASP A 258 -35.73 1.32 -2.63
CA ASP A 258 -36.16 1.29 -1.22
C ASP A 258 -35.58 0.09 -0.45
N SER A 259 -34.54 -0.54 -0.93
CA SER A 259 -33.89 -1.69 -0.28
C SER A 259 -32.36 -1.65 -0.36
N LEU A 260 -31.73 -2.18 0.67
CA LEU A 260 -30.31 -2.54 0.71
C LEU A 260 -30.15 -4.06 0.81
N TYR A 261 -29.10 -4.57 0.24
CA TYR A 261 -28.66 -5.95 0.45
C TYR A 261 -28.10 -6.18 1.85
#